data_53503bc8fef35a373956c1f66fad6f26
#
_entry.id   53503bc8fef35a373956c1f66fad6f26
#
_cell.length_a   1.000
_cell.length_b   1.000
_cell.length_c   1.000
_cell.angle_alpha   90.00
_cell.angle_beta   90.00
_cell.angle_gamma   90.00
#
_symmetry.space_group_name_H-M   'P 1'
#
loop_
_entity.id
_entity.type
_entity.pdbx_description
1 polymer ?
#
loop_
_entity_poly.entity_id
_entity_poly.type
_entity_poly.pdbx_seq_one_letter_code
_entity_poly.pdbx_strand_id
1 'polypeptide(L)'
;MPDVFRPSDLLVFNDTKVIPARLFGKRGDASVEATLFKSVGLTTWEALVKNARRLHAGDIVSFYPPLKPEAEPLQAKVVGRGESGTVILEFLIEPSTLFAALEQYGVMPLPPYIHRKQTEYGEDKANYQTVYAENPGAVAAPTAGLHFTKELLQKIADRGIESVKVTLHVGGGTFLPVKVDDTADHVMHAEYGVISPETADIINAARKNGRRIVSIGTTALRLLESAADDDRVIHPFHQETSIFITPGYRFKGIDALFTNFHLPCSTLFMLVCAFCGTECMKNAYKHAIESEYRFFSYGDACFLEK
;
A
#
# COMPACT_ATOMS: atom_id res chain seq x y z
N MET A 1 -10.20 -1.28 -21.24
CA MET A 1 -10.19 -1.63 -19.82
C MET A 1 -11.60 -1.93 -19.28
N PRO A 2 -12.66 -1.12 -19.49
CA PRO A 2 -14.01 -1.50 -19.01
C PRO A 2 -14.49 -2.86 -19.52
N ASP A 3 -13.96 -3.32 -20.65
CA ASP A 3 -14.42 -4.53 -21.35
C ASP A 3 -13.93 -5.83 -20.73
N VAL A 4 -12.91 -5.77 -19.86
CA VAL A 4 -12.44 -6.96 -19.12
C VAL A 4 -13.36 -7.31 -17.94
N PHE A 5 -14.18 -6.34 -17.48
CA PHE A 5 -15.13 -6.54 -16.41
C PHE A 5 -16.50 -6.94 -16.96
N ARG A 6 -17.18 -7.85 -16.28
CA ARG A 6 -18.56 -8.28 -16.60
C ARG A 6 -19.56 -7.37 -15.89
N PRO A 7 -20.74 -7.12 -16.46
CA PRO A 7 -21.77 -6.33 -15.76
C PRO A 7 -22.16 -6.87 -14.38
N SER A 8 -21.98 -8.19 -14.17
CA SER A 8 -22.28 -8.85 -12.90
C SER A 8 -21.11 -8.81 -11.90
N ASP A 9 -19.95 -8.22 -12.22
CA ASP A 9 -18.82 -8.15 -11.28
C ASP A 9 -19.12 -7.19 -10.14
N LEU A 10 -18.53 -7.45 -8.96
CA LEU A 10 -18.39 -6.50 -7.89
C LEU A 10 -16.89 -6.16 -7.73
N LEU A 11 -16.52 -4.90 -7.98
CA LEU A 11 -15.14 -4.45 -7.86
C LEU A 11 -14.86 -4.02 -6.41
N VAL A 12 -13.72 -4.47 -5.85
CA VAL A 12 -13.32 -4.09 -4.49
C VAL A 12 -12.03 -3.27 -4.57
N PHE A 13 -12.11 -2.01 -4.16
CA PHE A 13 -11.01 -1.04 -4.15
C PHE A 13 -10.43 -0.84 -2.75
N ASN A 14 -9.13 -0.56 -2.69
CA ASN A 14 -8.49 -0.09 -1.46
C ASN A 14 -8.44 1.44 -1.47
N ASP A 15 -9.20 2.09 -0.58
CA ASP A 15 -9.36 3.55 -0.50
C ASP A 15 -8.36 4.23 0.43
N THR A 16 -7.34 3.51 0.84
CA THR A 16 -6.30 4.10 1.68
C THR A 16 -5.66 5.31 1.00
N LYS A 17 -5.40 6.36 1.79
CA LYS A 17 -4.74 7.58 1.33
C LYS A 17 -3.29 7.60 1.81
N VAL A 18 -2.37 7.78 0.88
CA VAL A 18 -0.94 7.91 1.20
C VAL A 18 -0.71 9.25 1.90
N ILE A 19 0.00 9.19 3.03
CA ILE A 19 0.46 10.36 3.75
C ILE A 19 1.85 10.78 3.26
N PRO A 20 2.21 12.07 3.30
CA PRO A 20 3.56 12.55 3.00
C PRO A 20 4.55 12.11 4.08
N ALA A 21 4.92 10.84 4.07
CA ALA A 21 5.61 10.16 5.16
C ALA A 21 7.15 10.31 5.12
N ARG A 22 7.73 10.92 4.07
CA ARG A 22 9.17 11.14 3.96
C ARG A 22 9.53 12.55 4.40
N LEU A 23 10.36 12.64 5.44
CA LEU A 23 10.70 13.87 6.14
C LEU A 23 12.20 14.14 6.04
N PHE A 24 12.56 15.40 5.90
CA PHE A 24 13.93 15.88 5.87
C PHE A 24 14.19 16.84 7.04
N GLY A 25 15.28 16.61 7.76
CA GLY A 25 15.55 17.37 8.96
C GLY A 25 17.01 17.32 9.41
N LYS A 26 17.23 17.74 10.64
CA LYS A 26 18.56 17.77 11.28
C LYS A 26 18.46 17.35 12.73
N ARG A 27 19.55 16.73 13.23
CA ARG A 27 19.87 16.61 14.65
C ARG A 27 21.16 17.38 14.90
N GLY A 28 21.08 18.56 15.51
CA GLY A 28 22.18 19.54 15.48
C GLY A 28 22.55 19.84 14.03
N ASP A 29 23.82 19.65 13.67
CA ASP A 29 24.33 19.87 12.30
C ASP A 29 24.18 18.63 11.38
N ALA A 30 23.83 17.49 11.95
CA ALA A 30 23.72 16.25 11.18
C ALA A 30 22.39 16.16 10.43
N SER A 31 22.43 15.99 9.10
CA SER A 31 21.24 15.77 8.28
C SER A 31 20.57 14.45 8.61
N VAL A 32 19.25 14.45 8.70
CA VAL A 32 18.39 13.29 8.94
C VAL A 32 17.36 13.21 7.82
N GLU A 33 17.23 12.02 7.25
CA GLU A 33 16.17 11.66 6.32
C GLU A 33 15.41 10.49 6.94
N ALA A 34 14.11 10.68 7.21
CA ALA A 34 13.25 9.68 7.82
C ALA A 34 12.05 9.41 6.92
N THR A 35 11.73 8.13 6.73
CA THR A 35 10.46 7.71 6.11
C THR A 35 9.65 6.99 7.16
N LEU A 36 8.50 7.54 7.51
CA LEU A 36 7.57 6.90 8.43
C LEU A 36 7.17 5.55 7.87
N PHE A 37 7.13 4.53 8.72
CA PHE A 37 6.98 3.15 8.30
C PHE A 37 5.68 2.54 8.84
N LYS A 38 5.46 2.68 10.15
CA LYS A 38 4.28 2.14 10.86
C LYS A 38 3.91 3.08 12.00
N SER A 39 2.61 3.36 12.16
CA SER A 39 2.10 4.02 13.37
C SER A 39 2.12 3.05 14.54
N VAL A 40 2.69 3.47 15.67
CA VAL A 40 2.73 2.70 16.91
C VAL A 40 2.08 3.46 18.08
N GLY A 41 1.54 4.64 17.81
CA GLY A 41 0.80 5.48 18.75
C GLY A 41 0.20 6.70 18.06
N LEU A 42 -0.50 7.56 18.79
CA LEU A 42 -1.20 8.72 18.22
C LEU A 42 -0.25 9.69 17.52
N THR A 43 0.94 9.93 18.08
CA THR A 43 2.00 10.76 17.50
C THR A 43 3.32 10.00 17.35
N THR A 44 3.31 8.69 17.57
CA THR A 44 4.51 7.87 17.61
C THR A 44 4.54 6.94 16.39
N TRP A 45 5.67 6.95 15.68
CA TRP A 45 5.86 6.21 14.44
C TRP A 45 7.20 5.48 14.43
N GLU A 46 7.22 4.27 13.94
CA GLU A 46 8.44 3.66 13.45
C GLU A 46 8.82 4.30 12.12
N ALA A 47 10.11 4.60 11.95
CA ALA A 47 10.65 5.25 10.76
C ALA A 47 11.90 4.53 10.26
N LEU A 48 12.02 4.38 8.96
CA LEU A 48 13.28 4.05 8.30
C LEU A 48 14.11 5.33 8.20
N VAL A 49 15.26 5.36 8.88
CA VAL A 49 16.10 6.55 8.94
C VAL A 49 17.46 6.27 8.29
N LYS A 50 17.81 7.12 7.34
CA LYS A 50 19.14 7.05 6.71
C LYS A 50 20.21 7.41 7.74
N ASN A 51 21.23 6.54 7.88
CA ASN A 51 22.26 6.66 8.91
C ASN A 51 21.70 6.63 10.36
N ALA A 52 20.67 5.83 10.60
CA ALA A 52 20.00 5.68 11.88
C ALA A 52 20.97 5.50 13.09
N ARG A 53 22.14 4.88 12.89
CA ARG A 53 23.16 4.64 13.95
C ARG A 53 23.57 5.92 14.69
N ARG A 54 23.37 7.10 14.09
CA ARG A 54 23.72 8.40 14.68
C ARG A 54 22.64 8.96 15.60
N LEU A 55 21.46 8.34 15.65
CA LEU A 55 20.37 8.75 16.53
C LEU A 55 20.31 7.88 17.78
N HIS A 56 20.11 8.51 18.93
CA HIS A 56 20.02 7.85 20.24
C HIS A 56 18.72 8.23 20.93
N ALA A 57 18.23 7.39 21.82
CA ALA A 57 17.05 7.71 22.61
C ALA A 57 17.24 9.05 23.37
N GLY A 58 16.23 9.91 23.32
CA GLY A 58 16.27 11.27 23.89
C GLY A 58 16.70 12.36 22.90
N ASP A 59 17.30 12.02 21.74
CA ASP A 59 17.62 13.02 20.71
C ASP A 59 16.36 13.70 20.18
N ILE A 60 16.48 15.00 19.89
CA ILE A 60 15.45 15.75 19.17
C ILE A 60 15.88 15.94 17.73
N VAL A 61 15.00 15.56 16.81
CA VAL A 61 15.15 15.78 15.37
C VAL A 61 14.19 16.89 14.95
N SER A 62 14.71 17.87 14.24
CA SER A 62 13.94 18.99 13.68
C SER A 62 13.74 18.79 12.19
N PHE A 63 12.51 18.59 11.75
CA PHE A 63 12.14 18.42 10.35
C PHE A 63 11.66 19.77 9.76
N TYR A 64 12.00 20.00 8.49
CA TYR A 64 11.68 21.23 7.79
C TYR A 64 10.92 20.96 6.49
N PRO A 65 10.01 21.85 6.08
CA PRO A 65 9.36 21.73 4.77
C PRO A 65 10.42 21.80 3.66
N PRO A 66 10.37 20.93 2.63
CA PRO A 66 11.40 20.88 1.58
C PRO A 66 11.65 22.18 0.83
N LEU A 67 10.60 23.02 0.69
CA LEU A 67 10.65 24.29 -0.05
C LEU A 67 10.73 25.52 0.87
N LYS A 68 10.75 25.34 2.19
CA LYS A 68 10.79 26.42 3.19
C LYS A 68 11.67 26.03 4.37
N PRO A 69 12.99 25.89 4.16
CA PRO A 69 13.91 25.43 5.22
C PRO A 69 14.05 26.42 6.40
N GLU A 70 13.56 27.66 6.23
CA GLU A 70 13.53 28.71 7.26
C GLU A 70 12.28 28.66 8.15
N ALA A 71 11.32 27.79 7.85
CA ALA A 71 10.11 27.65 8.67
C ALA A 71 10.44 27.06 10.06
N GLU A 72 9.54 27.28 11.02
CA GLU A 72 9.63 26.61 12.32
C GLU A 72 9.65 25.07 12.10
N PRO A 73 10.54 24.33 12.79
CA PRO A 73 10.65 22.91 12.57
C PRO A 73 9.52 22.12 13.24
N LEU A 74 9.08 21.05 12.57
CA LEU A 74 8.34 19.99 13.20
C LEU A 74 9.34 19.12 13.99
N GLN A 75 9.20 19.10 15.32
CA GLN A 75 10.09 18.37 16.19
C GLN A 75 9.58 16.96 16.50
N ALA A 76 10.50 16.00 16.51
CA ALA A 76 10.24 14.66 17.00
C ALA A 76 11.37 14.20 17.94
N LYS A 77 10.98 13.51 19.00
CA LYS A 77 11.90 12.87 19.95
C LYS A 77 12.16 11.44 19.50
N VAL A 78 13.42 11.05 19.51
CA VAL A 78 13.80 9.64 19.35
C VAL A 78 13.47 8.90 20.65
N VAL A 79 12.49 8.01 20.61
CA VAL A 79 12.09 7.19 21.78
C VAL A 79 13.02 5.98 21.92
N GLY A 80 13.39 5.36 20.78
CA GLY A 80 14.21 4.17 20.79
C GLY A 80 14.40 3.56 19.41
N ARG A 81 14.70 2.27 19.41
CA ARG A 81 14.82 1.44 18.20
C ARG A 81 13.61 0.52 18.10
N GLY A 82 13.08 0.40 16.89
CA GLY A 82 12.10 -0.60 16.55
C GLY A 82 12.76 -1.86 15.97
N GLU A 83 11.93 -2.75 15.48
CA GLU A 83 12.37 -3.97 14.80
C GLU A 83 13.11 -3.64 13.49
N SER A 84 13.95 -4.56 13.03
CA SER A 84 14.67 -4.45 11.75
C SER A 84 15.51 -3.17 11.57
N GLY A 85 15.89 -2.49 12.66
CA GLY A 85 16.76 -1.30 12.64
C GLY A 85 16.02 0.01 12.38
N THR A 86 14.69 0.03 12.47
CA THR A 86 13.88 1.25 12.48
C THR A 86 14.17 2.12 13.69
N VAL A 87 13.73 3.36 13.66
CA VAL A 87 13.80 4.34 14.76
C VAL A 87 12.38 4.69 15.15
N ILE A 88 12.09 4.71 16.46
CA ILE A 88 10.81 5.15 16.97
C ILE A 88 10.88 6.66 17.21
N LEU A 89 10.04 7.41 16.50
CA LEU A 89 9.92 8.86 16.57
C LEU A 89 8.59 9.25 17.21
N GLU A 90 8.61 10.06 18.24
CA GLU A 90 7.44 10.67 18.86
C GLU A 90 7.40 12.16 18.48
N PHE A 91 6.41 12.56 17.67
CA PHE A 91 6.22 13.94 17.26
C PHE A 91 5.71 14.78 18.44
N LEU A 92 6.38 15.92 18.69
CA LEU A 92 6.08 16.83 19.80
C LEU A 92 4.98 17.82 19.38
N ILE A 93 3.78 17.31 19.15
CA ILE A 93 2.65 18.03 18.56
C ILE A 93 1.34 17.39 19.03
N GLU A 94 0.25 18.15 19.01
CA GLU A 94 -1.07 17.62 19.31
C GLU A 94 -1.48 16.53 18.29
N PRO A 95 -1.99 15.37 18.75
CA PRO A 95 -2.32 14.25 17.87
C PRO A 95 -3.24 14.62 16.70
N SER A 96 -4.24 15.45 16.94
CA SER A 96 -5.21 15.89 15.91
C SER A 96 -4.60 16.71 14.78
N THR A 97 -3.39 17.27 14.98
CA THR A 97 -2.69 18.12 14.01
C THR A 97 -1.60 17.38 13.24
N LEU A 98 -1.27 16.14 13.61
CA LEU A 98 -0.14 15.42 13.03
C LEU A 98 -0.25 15.26 11.51
N PHE A 99 -1.39 14.81 11.00
CA PHE A 99 -1.55 14.62 9.55
C PHE A 99 -1.48 15.95 8.78
N ALA A 100 -2.02 17.04 9.35
CA ALA A 100 -1.88 18.37 8.77
C ALA A 100 -0.42 18.85 8.75
N ALA A 101 0.35 18.56 9.81
CA ALA A 101 1.78 18.81 9.84
C ALA A 101 2.53 17.97 8.80
N LEU A 102 2.25 16.67 8.68
CA LEU A 102 2.86 15.83 7.65
C LEU A 102 2.57 16.35 6.24
N GLU A 103 1.37 16.86 5.96
CA GLU A 103 1.02 17.49 4.68
C GLU A 103 1.89 18.71 4.34
N GLN A 104 2.39 19.42 5.36
CA GLN A 104 3.24 20.59 5.21
C GLN A 104 4.73 20.25 5.16
N TYR A 105 5.19 19.32 5.99
CA TYR A 105 6.60 19.03 6.22
C TYR A 105 7.12 17.84 5.42
N GLY A 106 6.22 16.93 5.00
CA GLY A 106 6.58 15.71 4.33
C GLY A 106 6.45 15.77 2.81
N VAL A 107 7.05 14.80 2.17
CA VAL A 107 6.87 14.48 0.75
C VAL A 107 6.39 13.06 0.58
N MET A 108 5.83 12.75 -0.61
CA MET A 108 5.35 11.42 -0.91
C MET A 108 6.48 10.39 -0.85
N PRO A 109 6.31 9.30 -0.10
CA PRO A 109 7.31 8.24 0.04
C PRO A 109 7.27 7.30 -1.17
N LEU A 110 7.94 7.72 -2.25
CA LEU A 110 7.99 6.91 -3.47
C LEU A 110 8.87 5.67 -3.30
N PRO A 111 8.57 4.56 -4.02
CA PRO A 111 9.43 3.40 -4.08
C PRO A 111 10.87 3.75 -4.49
N PRO A 112 11.90 3.03 -4.00
CA PRO A 112 13.31 3.36 -4.22
C PRO A 112 13.74 3.43 -5.69
N TYR A 113 13.04 2.74 -6.60
CA TYR A 113 13.34 2.76 -8.04
C TYR A 113 12.79 4.01 -8.75
N ILE A 114 11.95 4.83 -8.09
CA ILE A 114 11.48 6.10 -8.62
C ILE A 114 12.37 7.21 -8.07
N HIS A 115 13.31 7.65 -8.92
CA HIS A 115 14.19 8.76 -8.55
C HIS A 115 13.52 10.09 -8.87
N ARG A 116 13.55 11.02 -7.89
CA ARG A 116 13.01 12.37 -8.02
C ARG A 116 14.03 13.42 -7.60
N LYS A 117 14.05 14.53 -8.31
CA LYS A 117 14.72 15.75 -7.86
C LYS A 117 13.79 16.48 -6.88
N GLN A 118 14.37 17.29 -6.00
CA GLN A 118 13.62 18.00 -4.96
C GLN A 118 12.54 18.94 -5.53
N THR A 119 12.75 19.44 -6.75
CA THR A 119 11.81 20.32 -7.49
C THR A 119 10.57 19.57 -8.03
N GLU A 120 10.57 18.25 -8.06
CA GLU A 120 9.52 17.40 -8.66
C GLU A 120 8.53 16.85 -7.61
N TYR A 121 8.78 17.09 -6.30
CA TYR A 121 7.96 16.51 -5.22
C TYR A 121 6.48 16.97 -5.23
N GLY A 122 6.18 18.12 -5.84
CA GLY A 122 4.82 18.65 -5.91
C GLY A 122 3.87 17.81 -6.79
N GLU A 123 4.37 17.25 -7.88
CA GLU A 123 3.58 16.45 -8.81
C GLU A 123 3.26 15.05 -8.25
N ASP A 124 4.17 14.50 -7.45
CA ASP A 124 4.00 13.16 -6.88
C ASP A 124 2.81 13.09 -5.93
N LYS A 125 2.41 14.20 -5.30
CA LYS A 125 1.25 14.25 -4.41
C LYS A 125 -0.06 13.91 -5.14
N ALA A 126 -0.18 14.32 -6.41
CA ALA A 126 -1.32 13.98 -7.24
C ALA A 126 -1.15 12.62 -7.95
N ASN A 127 0.07 12.33 -8.42
CA ASN A 127 0.32 11.16 -9.26
C ASN A 127 0.49 9.85 -8.48
N TYR A 128 0.91 9.92 -7.19
CA TYR A 128 1.06 8.74 -6.33
C TYR A 128 -0.11 8.60 -5.35
N GLN A 129 -1.32 8.89 -5.83
CA GLN A 129 -2.56 8.81 -5.07
C GLN A 129 -3.70 8.35 -5.98
N THR A 130 -4.54 7.43 -5.50
CA THR A 130 -5.75 7.04 -6.27
C THR A 130 -6.79 8.15 -6.23
N VAL A 131 -7.59 8.28 -7.29
CA VAL A 131 -8.63 9.32 -7.38
C VAL A 131 -9.78 9.14 -6.38
N TYR A 132 -9.84 7.99 -5.73
CA TYR A 132 -10.84 7.61 -4.72
C TYR A 132 -10.24 7.43 -3.33
N ALA A 133 -8.97 7.83 -3.11
CA ALA A 133 -8.31 7.76 -1.81
C ALA A 133 -9.06 8.63 -0.77
N GLU A 134 -9.37 8.05 0.39
CA GLU A 134 -10.21 8.68 1.42
C GLU A 134 -9.56 8.60 2.80
N ASN A 135 -9.11 7.42 3.23
CA ASN A 135 -8.66 7.14 4.59
C ASN A 135 -7.13 7.29 4.73
N PRO A 136 -6.61 8.37 5.40
CA PRO A 136 -5.17 8.60 5.52
C PRO A 136 -4.50 7.59 6.46
N GLY A 137 -3.27 7.15 6.12
CA GLY A 137 -2.48 6.23 6.96
C GLY A 137 -1.50 5.36 6.19
N ALA A 138 -1.61 5.26 4.87
CA ALA A 138 -0.68 4.47 4.07
C ALA A 138 0.64 5.21 3.81
N VAL A 139 1.71 4.43 3.67
CA VAL A 139 3.04 4.88 3.27
C VAL A 139 3.31 4.54 1.80
N ALA A 140 2.53 3.65 1.21
CA ALA A 140 2.58 3.33 -0.21
C ALA A 140 1.19 3.33 -0.83
N ALA A 141 1.09 3.75 -2.09
CA ALA A 141 -0.18 3.73 -2.82
C ALA A 141 -0.60 2.30 -3.20
N PRO A 142 -1.90 2.00 -3.24
CA PRO A 142 -2.42 0.80 -3.87
C PRO A 142 -2.34 0.96 -5.40
N THR A 143 -1.15 0.71 -5.97
CA THR A 143 -0.74 1.17 -7.30
C THR A 143 -1.59 0.64 -8.45
N ALA A 144 -2.23 -0.53 -8.31
CA ALA A 144 -3.22 -1.01 -9.28
C ALA A 144 -4.41 -0.03 -9.43
N GLY A 145 -4.73 0.70 -8.37
CA GLY A 145 -5.77 1.73 -8.38
C GLY A 145 -5.43 2.98 -9.19
N LEU A 146 -4.14 3.25 -9.44
CA LEU A 146 -3.70 4.39 -10.24
C LEU A 146 -4.13 4.31 -11.71
N HIS A 147 -4.47 3.12 -12.20
CA HIS A 147 -5.03 2.92 -13.54
C HIS A 147 -6.46 3.43 -13.69
N PHE A 148 -7.15 3.74 -12.59
CA PHE A 148 -8.54 4.15 -12.58
C PHE A 148 -8.65 5.68 -12.48
N THR A 149 -9.03 6.33 -13.58
CA THR A 149 -9.39 7.74 -13.58
C THR A 149 -10.87 7.91 -13.19
N LYS A 150 -11.28 9.14 -12.88
CA LYS A 150 -12.70 9.44 -12.59
C LYS A 150 -13.61 9.10 -13.77
N GLU A 151 -13.15 9.38 -15.00
CA GLU A 151 -13.86 9.09 -16.23
C GLU A 151 -13.99 7.58 -16.46
N LEU A 152 -12.95 6.80 -16.11
CA LEU A 152 -13.01 5.34 -16.21
C LEU A 152 -13.98 4.74 -15.19
N LEU A 153 -13.93 5.22 -13.94
CA LEU A 153 -14.87 4.79 -12.89
C LEU A 153 -16.32 5.10 -13.29
N GLN A 154 -16.57 6.28 -13.88
CA GLN A 154 -17.90 6.62 -14.39
C GLN A 154 -18.34 5.67 -15.49
N LYS A 155 -17.48 5.38 -16.48
CA LYS A 155 -17.79 4.41 -17.55
C LYS A 155 -18.07 3.00 -17.03
N ILE A 156 -17.41 2.59 -15.96
CA ILE A 156 -17.66 1.31 -15.27
C ILE A 156 -19.05 1.33 -14.62
N ALA A 157 -19.37 2.41 -13.90
CA ALA A 157 -20.68 2.58 -13.27
C ALA A 157 -21.82 2.66 -14.29
N ASP A 158 -21.63 3.35 -15.43
CA ASP A 158 -22.61 3.46 -16.52
C ASP A 158 -22.93 2.09 -17.15
N ARG A 159 -22.04 1.10 -17.02
CA ARG A 159 -22.27 -0.29 -17.43
C ARG A 159 -22.97 -1.13 -16.37
N GLY A 160 -23.37 -0.53 -15.26
CA GLY A 160 -24.03 -1.21 -14.14
C GLY A 160 -23.08 -2.07 -13.28
N ILE A 161 -21.76 -1.87 -13.40
CA ILE A 161 -20.76 -2.58 -12.60
C ILE A 161 -20.63 -1.86 -11.26
N GLU A 162 -20.99 -2.55 -10.19
CA GLU A 162 -20.92 -2.00 -8.82
C GLU A 162 -19.51 -2.10 -8.22
N SER A 163 -19.21 -1.21 -7.31
CA SER A 163 -17.95 -1.23 -6.56
C SER A 163 -18.16 -0.91 -5.08
N VAL A 164 -17.28 -1.49 -4.25
CA VAL A 164 -17.17 -1.20 -2.82
C VAL A 164 -15.74 -0.87 -2.46
N LYS A 165 -15.57 -0.24 -1.29
CA LYS A 165 -14.26 0.14 -0.79
C LYS A 165 -13.94 -0.63 0.49
N VAL A 166 -12.67 -0.97 0.63
CA VAL A 166 -12.05 -1.48 1.86
C VAL A 166 -10.80 -0.66 2.13
N THR A 167 -10.32 -0.62 3.37
CA THR A 167 -9.11 0.14 3.71
C THR A 167 -8.03 -0.82 4.18
N LEU A 168 -6.88 -0.86 3.51
CA LEU A 168 -5.64 -1.47 4.01
C LEU A 168 -4.54 -0.41 3.97
N HIS A 169 -4.03 0.00 5.12
CA HIS A 169 -2.93 0.94 5.20
C HIS A 169 -1.62 0.24 4.85
N VAL A 170 -1.16 0.48 3.63
CA VAL A 170 0.07 -0.13 3.11
C VAL A 170 1.28 0.46 3.84
N GLY A 171 2.00 -0.37 4.56
CA GLY A 171 3.23 0.00 5.25
C GLY A 171 4.44 0.06 4.34
N GLY A 172 5.54 0.62 4.85
CA GLY A 172 6.83 0.69 4.12
C GLY A 172 7.50 -0.67 3.88
N GLY A 173 6.98 -1.75 4.47
CA GLY A 173 7.47 -3.13 4.27
C GLY A 173 7.41 -3.59 2.82
N THR A 174 6.49 -3.05 2.02
CA THR A 174 6.39 -3.33 0.57
C THR A 174 7.60 -2.86 -0.23
N PHE A 175 8.42 -1.97 0.33
CA PHE A 175 9.67 -1.49 -0.30
C PHE A 175 10.89 -2.33 0.08
N LEU A 176 10.75 -3.27 1.00
CA LEU A 176 11.85 -4.13 1.45
C LEU A 176 11.90 -5.40 0.59
N PRO A 177 13.08 -5.75 0.07
CA PRO A 177 13.24 -6.99 -0.68
C PRO A 177 13.15 -8.20 0.25
N VAL A 178 12.65 -9.33 -0.27
CA VAL A 178 12.77 -10.63 0.40
C VAL A 178 14.26 -10.99 0.50
N LYS A 179 14.73 -11.27 1.72
CA LYS A 179 16.17 -11.53 2.01
C LYS A 179 16.44 -12.97 2.41
N VAL A 180 15.41 -13.80 2.48
CA VAL A 180 15.50 -15.20 2.90
C VAL A 180 15.39 -16.12 1.67
N ASP A 181 16.09 -17.24 1.72
CA ASP A 181 16.07 -18.24 0.65
C ASP A 181 14.84 -19.16 0.78
N ASP A 182 14.37 -19.39 2.01
CA ASP A 182 13.15 -20.17 2.28
C ASP A 182 11.98 -19.24 2.65
N THR A 183 10.85 -19.45 1.99
CA THR A 183 9.62 -18.70 2.26
C THR A 183 9.08 -18.93 3.67
N ALA A 184 9.40 -20.07 4.30
CA ALA A 184 9.01 -20.37 5.68
C ALA A 184 9.67 -19.41 6.70
N ASP A 185 10.85 -18.87 6.36
CA ASP A 185 11.59 -17.94 7.22
C ASP A 185 11.20 -16.46 6.99
N HIS A 186 10.33 -16.20 5.99
CA HIS A 186 9.93 -14.84 5.67
C HIS A 186 8.85 -14.33 6.63
N VAL A 187 9.15 -13.24 7.33
CA VAL A 187 8.21 -12.55 8.21
C VAL A 187 7.55 -11.41 7.45
N MET A 188 6.25 -11.54 7.20
CA MET A 188 5.46 -10.46 6.61
C MET A 188 5.20 -9.35 7.63
N HIS A 189 5.42 -8.11 7.21
CA HIS A 189 5.04 -6.97 8.03
C HIS A 189 3.52 -6.87 8.15
N ALA A 190 3.05 -6.63 9.36
CA ALA A 190 1.64 -6.43 9.63
C ALA A 190 1.16 -5.08 9.07
N GLU A 191 -0.01 -5.10 8.46
CA GLU A 191 -0.69 -3.93 7.90
C GLU A 191 -2.11 -3.87 8.47
N TYR A 192 -2.55 -2.67 8.86
CA TYR A 192 -3.85 -2.47 9.46
C TYR A 192 -4.94 -2.37 8.41
N GLY A 193 -5.98 -3.20 8.55
CA GLY A 193 -7.08 -3.30 7.60
C GLY A 193 -8.45 -3.05 8.22
N VAL A 194 -9.36 -2.52 7.40
CA VAL A 194 -10.75 -2.27 7.78
C VAL A 194 -11.68 -2.74 6.66
N ILE A 195 -12.66 -3.57 7.03
CA ILE A 195 -13.87 -3.88 6.24
C ILE A 195 -15.06 -3.61 7.13
N SER A 196 -15.90 -2.65 6.76
CA SER A 196 -17.11 -2.36 7.54
C SER A 196 -18.12 -3.51 7.45
N PRO A 197 -19.03 -3.64 8.44
CA PRO A 197 -20.13 -4.61 8.35
C PRO A 197 -20.93 -4.48 7.05
N GLU A 198 -21.25 -3.26 6.65
CA GLU A 198 -22.02 -2.96 5.43
C GLU A 198 -21.28 -3.42 4.17
N THR A 199 -19.95 -3.17 4.10
CA THR A 199 -19.14 -3.63 2.98
C THR A 199 -19.06 -5.16 2.91
N ALA A 200 -18.90 -5.82 4.07
CA ALA A 200 -18.90 -7.28 4.16
C ALA A 200 -20.23 -7.86 3.68
N ASP A 201 -21.36 -7.28 4.11
CA ASP A 201 -22.70 -7.71 3.72
C ASP A 201 -22.93 -7.57 2.19
N ILE A 202 -22.50 -6.45 1.59
CA ILE A 202 -22.59 -6.24 0.13
C ILE A 202 -21.78 -7.30 -0.63
N ILE A 203 -20.55 -7.60 -0.19
CA ILE A 203 -19.70 -8.61 -0.83
C ILE A 203 -20.33 -10.00 -0.72
N ASN A 204 -20.82 -10.36 0.45
CA ASN A 204 -21.48 -11.66 0.70
C ASN A 204 -22.77 -11.79 -0.11
N ALA A 205 -23.58 -10.74 -0.19
CA ALA A 205 -24.80 -10.72 -1.01
C ALA A 205 -24.46 -10.87 -2.50
N ALA A 206 -23.45 -10.17 -3.01
CA ALA A 206 -22.98 -10.31 -4.37
C ALA A 206 -22.58 -11.76 -4.69
N ARG A 207 -21.77 -12.38 -3.82
CA ARG A 207 -21.36 -13.78 -3.96
C ARG A 207 -22.53 -14.75 -3.95
N LYS A 208 -23.48 -14.58 -3.01
CA LYS A 208 -24.69 -15.39 -2.93
C LYS A 208 -25.53 -15.32 -4.22
N ASN A 209 -25.49 -14.19 -4.91
CA ASN A 209 -26.15 -13.97 -6.20
C ASN A 209 -25.30 -14.43 -7.41
N GLY A 210 -24.22 -15.19 -7.20
CA GLY A 210 -23.35 -15.72 -8.25
C GLY A 210 -22.47 -14.68 -8.96
N ARG A 211 -22.29 -13.49 -8.37
CA ARG A 211 -21.42 -12.44 -8.89
C ARG A 211 -19.96 -12.71 -8.54
N ARG A 212 -19.04 -12.37 -9.45
CA ARG A 212 -17.61 -12.45 -9.17
C ARG A 212 -17.16 -11.28 -8.30
N ILE A 213 -16.33 -11.58 -7.31
CA ILE A 213 -15.64 -10.59 -6.51
C ILE A 213 -14.28 -10.33 -7.15
N VAL A 214 -14.10 -9.14 -7.69
CA VAL A 214 -12.88 -8.71 -8.40
C VAL A 214 -12.08 -7.78 -7.51
N SER A 215 -10.91 -8.20 -7.10
CA SER A 215 -10.00 -7.34 -6.33
C SER A 215 -9.23 -6.39 -7.26
N ILE A 216 -9.24 -5.11 -6.93
CA ILE A 216 -8.39 -4.12 -7.58
C ILE A 216 -7.14 -3.91 -6.71
N GLY A 217 -6.07 -4.61 -7.11
CA GLY A 217 -4.79 -4.66 -6.43
C GLY A 217 -4.64 -5.78 -5.41
N THR A 218 -3.39 -6.12 -5.15
CA THR A 218 -3.00 -7.14 -4.18
C THR A 218 -3.30 -6.74 -2.73
N THR A 219 -3.43 -5.44 -2.45
CA THR A 219 -3.77 -4.93 -1.13
C THR A 219 -5.22 -5.24 -0.75
N ALA A 220 -6.19 -4.96 -1.62
CA ALA A 220 -7.58 -5.34 -1.41
C ALA A 220 -7.72 -6.88 -1.35
N LEU A 221 -7.01 -7.62 -2.21
CA LEU A 221 -6.96 -9.08 -2.18
C LEU A 221 -6.52 -9.59 -0.81
N ARG A 222 -5.38 -9.15 -0.30
CA ARG A 222 -4.84 -9.61 0.99
C ARG A 222 -5.82 -9.35 2.13
N LEU A 223 -6.48 -8.21 2.13
CA LEU A 223 -7.49 -7.90 3.13
C LEU A 223 -8.71 -8.81 3.04
N LEU A 224 -9.24 -9.03 1.82
CA LEU A 224 -10.37 -9.93 1.60
C LEU A 224 -10.05 -11.37 2.00
N GLU A 225 -8.84 -11.86 1.67
CA GLU A 225 -8.39 -13.20 2.07
C GLU A 225 -8.20 -13.33 3.59
N SER A 226 -7.80 -12.25 4.28
CA SER A 226 -7.68 -12.23 5.73
C SER A 226 -9.03 -12.22 6.45
N ALA A 227 -10.07 -11.68 5.79
CA ALA A 227 -11.42 -11.58 6.34
C ALA A 227 -12.33 -12.75 5.95
N ALA A 228 -11.91 -13.59 4.99
CA ALA A 228 -12.69 -14.71 4.48
C ALA A 228 -12.53 -15.97 5.34
N ASP A 229 -13.63 -16.59 5.71
CA ASP A 229 -13.63 -17.93 6.30
C ASP A 229 -13.58 -19.06 5.25
N ASP A 230 -13.65 -20.32 5.70
CA ASP A 230 -13.59 -21.49 4.80
C ASP A 230 -14.84 -21.67 3.94
N ASP A 231 -15.97 -21.10 4.36
CA ASP A 231 -17.21 -21.05 3.59
C ASP A 231 -17.27 -19.86 2.62
N ARG A 232 -16.15 -19.13 2.51
CA ARG A 232 -15.99 -17.95 1.65
C ARG A 232 -16.84 -16.74 2.07
N VAL A 233 -17.26 -16.69 3.33
CA VAL A 233 -17.96 -15.54 3.91
C VAL A 233 -16.94 -14.50 4.33
N ILE A 234 -17.12 -13.26 3.90
CA ILE A 234 -16.31 -12.12 4.34
C ILE A 234 -16.88 -11.59 5.65
N HIS A 235 -16.06 -11.55 6.68
CA HIS A 235 -16.43 -10.97 7.97
C HIS A 235 -15.98 -9.51 8.08
N PRO A 236 -16.67 -8.67 8.85
CA PRO A 236 -16.16 -7.37 9.24
C PRO A 236 -14.75 -7.50 9.81
N PHE A 237 -13.85 -6.59 9.41
CA PHE A 237 -12.45 -6.67 9.77
C PHE A 237 -11.95 -5.33 10.28
N HIS A 238 -11.25 -5.31 11.42
CA HIS A 238 -10.72 -4.09 12.02
C HIS A 238 -9.49 -4.43 12.87
N GLN A 239 -8.44 -4.91 12.20
CA GLN A 239 -7.22 -5.39 12.85
C GLN A 239 -6.03 -5.44 11.89
N GLU A 240 -4.88 -5.86 12.38
CA GLU A 240 -3.70 -6.10 11.55
C GLU A 240 -3.81 -7.45 10.82
N THR A 241 -3.25 -7.49 9.59
CA THR A 241 -3.00 -8.72 8.84
C THR A 241 -1.55 -8.81 8.42
N SER A 242 -0.96 -9.98 8.56
CA SER A 242 0.35 -10.34 8.05
C SER A 242 0.27 -11.51 7.07
N ILE A 243 -0.87 -11.66 6.39
CA ILE A 243 -1.08 -12.78 5.47
C ILE A 243 0.01 -12.85 4.41
N PHE A 244 0.65 -14.02 4.29
CA PHE A 244 1.64 -14.33 3.27
C PHE A 244 1.09 -15.40 2.33
N ILE A 245 0.81 -15.01 1.09
CA ILE A 245 0.19 -15.88 0.08
C ILE A 245 1.28 -16.39 -0.86
N THR A 246 1.47 -17.72 -0.85
CA THR A 246 2.45 -18.42 -1.67
C THR A 246 1.76 -19.50 -2.53
N PRO A 247 2.42 -20.05 -3.58
CA PRO A 247 1.89 -21.14 -4.37
C PRO A 247 1.37 -22.30 -3.50
N GLY A 248 0.14 -22.76 -3.79
CA GLY A 248 -0.58 -23.74 -2.97
C GLY A 248 -1.66 -23.13 -2.07
N TYR A 249 -1.69 -21.81 -1.90
CA TYR A 249 -2.74 -21.13 -1.15
C TYR A 249 -4.12 -21.32 -1.81
N ARG A 250 -5.15 -21.60 -1.00
CA ARG A 250 -6.54 -21.70 -1.47
C ARG A 250 -7.25 -20.38 -1.25
N PHE A 251 -7.48 -19.65 -2.32
CA PHE A 251 -8.20 -18.37 -2.27
C PHE A 251 -9.69 -18.56 -1.95
N LYS A 252 -10.20 -17.71 -1.08
CA LYS A 252 -11.56 -17.71 -0.55
C LYS A 252 -12.27 -16.38 -0.80
N GLY A 253 -11.54 -15.27 -0.71
CA GLY A 253 -12.06 -13.91 -0.73
C GLY A 253 -12.36 -13.35 -2.12
N ILE A 254 -11.71 -13.84 -3.18
CA ILE A 254 -11.83 -13.27 -4.53
C ILE A 254 -12.01 -14.31 -5.61
N ASP A 255 -12.47 -13.87 -6.79
CA ASP A 255 -12.66 -14.67 -8.00
C ASP A 255 -11.78 -14.19 -9.17
N ALA A 256 -11.42 -12.90 -9.20
CA ALA A 256 -10.50 -12.32 -10.17
C ALA A 256 -9.67 -11.19 -9.55
N LEU A 257 -8.52 -10.90 -10.16
CA LEU A 257 -7.57 -9.90 -9.70
C LEU A 257 -7.13 -8.99 -10.84
N PHE A 258 -7.25 -7.69 -10.65
CA PHE A 258 -6.60 -6.69 -11.49
C PHE A 258 -5.37 -6.15 -10.75
N THR A 259 -4.17 -6.26 -11.33
CA THR A 259 -2.93 -5.85 -10.64
C THR A 259 -1.82 -5.43 -11.60
N ASN A 260 -0.79 -4.73 -11.09
CA ASN A 260 0.41 -4.39 -11.85
C ASN A 260 1.29 -5.63 -12.10
N PHE A 261 2.26 -5.51 -13.02
CA PHE A 261 3.37 -6.45 -13.11
C PHE A 261 4.36 -6.23 -11.96
N HIS A 262 4.65 -7.28 -11.22
CA HIS A 262 5.46 -7.25 -10.01
C HIS A 262 6.91 -7.65 -10.26
N LEU A 263 7.81 -7.26 -9.33
CA LEU A 263 9.22 -7.67 -9.35
C LEU A 263 9.36 -9.19 -9.22
N PRO A 264 10.30 -9.80 -9.95
CA PRO A 264 10.73 -11.16 -9.66
C PRO A 264 11.29 -11.25 -8.22
N CYS A 265 11.23 -12.45 -7.62
CA CYS A 265 11.66 -12.70 -6.25
C CYS A 265 10.97 -11.82 -5.19
N SER A 266 9.73 -11.38 -5.45
CA SER A 266 8.92 -10.62 -4.50
C SER A 266 7.74 -11.43 -3.96
N THR A 267 7.25 -11.06 -2.78
CA THR A 267 6.02 -11.63 -2.18
C THR A 267 4.82 -11.47 -3.10
N LEU A 268 4.77 -10.38 -3.87
CA LEU A 268 3.68 -10.10 -4.81
C LEU A 268 3.74 -10.98 -6.06
N PHE A 269 4.92 -11.33 -6.56
CA PHE A 269 5.05 -12.31 -7.64
C PHE A 269 4.64 -13.71 -7.18
N MET A 270 4.99 -14.10 -5.95
CA MET A 270 4.51 -15.36 -5.35
C MET A 270 2.98 -15.38 -5.24
N LEU A 271 2.36 -14.27 -4.85
CA LEU A 271 0.90 -14.15 -4.76
C LEU A 271 0.20 -14.35 -6.11
N VAL A 272 0.67 -13.71 -7.20
CA VAL A 272 0.07 -13.92 -8.52
C VAL A 272 0.34 -15.34 -9.06
N CYS A 273 1.50 -15.93 -8.74
CA CYS A 273 1.77 -17.34 -9.03
C CYS A 273 0.84 -18.28 -8.24
N ALA A 274 0.51 -17.95 -7.00
CA ALA A 274 -0.46 -18.70 -6.22
C ALA A 274 -1.87 -18.62 -6.83
N PHE A 275 -2.21 -17.48 -7.44
CA PHE A 275 -3.54 -17.23 -8.01
C PHE A 275 -3.76 -17.96 -9.34
N CYS A 276 -2.84 -17.82 -10.30
CA CYS A 276 -2.97 -18.35 -11.66
C CYS A 276 -2.05 -19.55 -11.97
N GLY A 277 -1.22 -19.97 -11.02
CA GLY A 277 -0.20 -21.00 -11.25
C GLY A 277 1.12 -20.42 -11.76
N THR A 278 2.22 -21.01 -11.28
CA THR A 278 3.59 -20.49 -11.51
C THR A 278 3.97 -20.47 -12.99
N GLU A 279 3.69 -21.53 -13.72
CA GLU A 279 4.05 -21.64 -15.14
C GLU A 279 3.22 -20.68 -16.01
N CYS A 280 1.92 -20.52 -15.71
CA CYS A 280 1.07 -19.53 -16.38
C CYS A 280 1.64 -18.11 -16.20
N MET A 281 1.97 -17.74 -14.97
CA MET A 281 2.51 -16.41 -14.67
C MET A 281 3.90 -16.18 -15.28
N LYS A 282 4.79 -17.17 -15.28
CA LYS A 282 6.08 -17.08 -15.96
C LYS A 282 5.91 -16.82 -17.47
N ASN A 283 4.98 -17.52 -18.11
CA ASN A 283 4.69 -17.34 -19.54
C ASN A 283 4.08 -15.96 -19.82
N ALA A 284 3.14 -15.50 -19.00
CA ALA A 284 2.56 -14.16 -19.11
C ALA A 284 3.62 -13.06 -18.94
N TYR A 285 4.53 -13.21 -17.98
CA TYR A 285 5.63 -12.24 -17.76
C TYR A 285 6.67 -12.27 -18.88
N LYS A 286 6.98 -13.46 -19.41
CA LYS A 286 7.84 -13.58 -20.61
C LYS A 286 7.21 -12.83 -21.79
N HIS A 287 5.93 -13.05 -22.05
CA HIS A 287 5.21 -12.33 -23.10
C HIS A 287 5.21 -10.81 -22.86
N ALA A 288 4.98 -10.37 -21.62
CA ALA A 288 5.00 -8.95 -21.29
C ALA A 288 6.38 -8.32 -21.53
N ILE A 289 7.47 -9.02 -21.21
CA ILE A 289 8.84 -8.55 -21.49
C ILE A 289 9.09 -8.48 -22.99
N GLU A 290 8.74 -9.53 -23.74
CA GLU A 290 8.92 -9.60 -25.20
C GLU A 290 8.08 -8.55 -25.95
N SER A 291 6.95 -8.12 -25.37
CA SER A 291 6.03 -7.11 -25.90
C SER A 291 6.26 -5.72 -25.29
N GLU A 292 7.38 -5.50 -24.60
CA GLU A 292 7.81 -4.20 -24.04
C GLU A 292 6.79 -3.56 -23.08
N TYR A 293 6.02 -4.38 -22.33
CA TYR A 293 5.18 -3.86 -21.26
C TYR A 293 6.02 -3.22 -20.16
N ARG A 294 5.49 -2.16 -19.57
CA ARG A 294 6.11 -1.48 -18.42
C ARG A 294 5.73 -2.19 -17.13
N PHE A 295 6.69 -2.24 -16.21
CA PHE A 295 6.57 -2.93 -14.94
C PHE A 295 6.46 -1.94 -13.77
N PHE A 296 6.09 -2.42 -12.58
CA PHE A 296 6.04 -1.73 -11.30
C PHE A 296 4.88 -0.74 -11.17
N SER A 297 5.03 0.26 -10.26
CA SER A 297 3.93 1.14 -9.80
C SER A 297 3.27 1.95 -10.91
N TYR A 298 4.05 2.43 -11.87
CA TYR A 298 3.58 3.23 -13.01
C TYR A 298 3.61 2.44 -14.33
N GLY A 299 3.77 1.14 -14.24
CA GLY A 299 3.76 0.25 -15.38
C GLY A 299 2.36 -0.14 -15.82
N ASP A 300 2.32 -1.14 -16.68
CA ASP A 300 1.08 -1.71 -17.18
C ASP A 300 0.46 -2.68 -16.15
N ALA A 301 -0.74 -3.13 -16.40
CA ALA A 301 -1.47 -4.02 -15.52
C ALA A 301 -1.90 -5.31 -16.23
N CYS A 302 -2.20 -6.33 -15.45
CA CYS A 302 -2.80 -7.57 -15.91
C CYS A 302 -4.12 -7.83 -15.18
N PHE A 303 -5.03 -8.52 -15.87
CA PHE A 303 -6.27 -9.04 -15.32
C PHE A 303 -6.18 -10.55 -15.25
N LEU A 304 -6.30 -11.10 -14.06
CA LEU A 304 -6.12 -12.51 -13.75
C LEU A 304 -7.45 -13.13 -13.37
N GLU A 305 -7.80 -14.23 -14.03
CA GLU A 305 -8.97 -15.07 -13.73
C GLU A 305 -8.50 -16.48 -13.43
N LYS A 306 -9.24 -17.21 -12.58
CA LYS A 306 -9.05 -18.63 -12.32
C LYS A 306 -9.73 -19.47 -13.36
#